data_debf25edb5d52197938799a5d345c0f2
#
_entry.id   debf25edb5d52197938799a5d345c0f2
#
_cell.length_a   1.000
_cell.length_b   1.000
_cell.length_c   1.000
_cell.angle_alpha   90.00
_cell.angle_beta   90.00
_cell.angle_gamma   90.00
#
_symmetry.space_group_name_H-M   'P 1'
#
loop_
_entity.id
_entity.type
_entity.pdbx_description
1 polymer ?
#
loop_
_entity_poly.entity_id
_entity_poly.type
_entity_poly.pdbx_seq_one_letter_code
_entity_poly.pdbx_strand_id
1 'polypeptide(L)'
;DGKSKYVPVTDDSLRLNHYAGGAEVVASYLNLNPRSRLFAGKSFILGGSFANEVADLPAGVRVGDLSANLIDNINPAVNLLRIPSKQVALMPDWHEKLPRLVEASLRADVTNISGVPSWFLTVLRGVIERAGASTIHDVWPNLEVFFHGGISFAPYESQYAAITDPARMHYLETYNACLLYTSPSPRDTR
;
A
#
# COMPACT_ATOMS: atom_id res chain seq x y z
N ASP A 1 1.86 23.87 -10.58
CA ASP A 1 0.41 24.12 -10.63
C ASP A 1 -0.29 23.07 -11.47
N GLY A 2 -0.26 21.81 -11.01
CA GLY A 2 -0.91 20.72 -11.72
C GLY A 2 -2.41 20.71 -11.49
N LYS A 3 -3.21 20.92 -12.53
CA LYS A 3 -4.62 20.53 -12.48
C LYS A 3 -4.68 19.01 -12.29
N SER A 4 -5.56 18.55 -11.42
CA SER A 4 -5.83 17.12 -11.24
C SER A 4 -6.23 16.51 -12.59
N LYS A 5 -5.58 15.41 -12.98
CA LYS A 5 -5.93 14.64 -14.17
C LYS A 5 -6.75 13.44 -13.73
N TYR A 6 -7.90 13.27 -14.36
CA TYR A 6 -8.77 12.12 -14.12
C TYR A 6 -8.54 11.10 -15.23
N VAL A 7 -8.18 9.89 -14.83
CA VAL A 7 -7.92 8.79 -15.73
C VAL A 7 -8.96 7.71 -15.46
N PRO A 8 -9.69 7.22 -16.47
CA PRO A 8 -10.65 6.15 -16.29
C PRO A 8 -9.92 4.86 -15.88
N VAL A 9 -10.44 4.22 -14.83
CA VAL A 9 -9.98 2.90 -14.38
C VAL A 9 -10.96 1.87 -14.90
N THR A 10 -10.50 0.99 -15.79
CA THR A 10 -11.29 -0.08 -16.40
C THR A 10 -10.96 -1.42 -15.75
N ASP A 11 -11.86 -2.40 -15.88
CA ASP A 11 -11.61 -3.77 -15.39
C ASP A 11 -10.36 -4.38 -16.04
N ASP A 12 -10.11 -4.10 -17.32
CA ASP A 12 -8.90 -4.57 -17.98
C ASP A 12 -7.64 -3.93 -17.40
N SER A 13 -7.66 -2.62 -17.13
CA SER A 13 -6.52 -1.95 -16.49
C SER A 13 -6.24 -2.49 -15.08
N LEU A 14 -7.29 -2.80 -14.33
CA LEU A 14 -7.15 -3.43 -13.02
C LEU A 14 -6.55 -4.82 -13.12
N ARG A 15 -7.12 -5.68 -13.97
CA ARG A 15 -6.72 -7.09 -14.09
C ARG A 15 -5.37 -7.28 -14.75
N LEU A 16 -5.19 -6.68 -15.94
CA LEU A 16 -4.07 -6.98 -16.84
C LEU A 16 -2.83 -6.13 -16.54
N ASN A 17 -3.00 -5.01 -15.84
CA ASN A 17 -1.89 -4.14 -15.48
C ASN A 17 -1.65 -4.16 -13.95
N HIS A 18 -2.57 -3.60 -13.16
CA HIS A 18 -2.29 -3.35 -11.74
C HIS A 18 -2.20 -4.64 -10.90
N TYR A 19 -3.17 -5.54 -11.02
CA TYR A 19 -3.13 -6.79 -10.25
C TYR A 19 -2.09 -7.77 -10.80
N ALA A 20 -1.91 -7.84 -12.12
CA ALA A 20 -0.87 -8.64 -12.73
C ALA A 20 0.52 -8.15 -12.31
N GLY A 21 0.79 -6.85 -12.42
CA GLY A 21 2.05 -6.26 -11.97
C GLY A 21 2.31 -6.47 -10.48
N GLY A 22 1.28 -6.33 -9.64
CA GLY A 22 1.39 -6.65 -8.22
C GLY A 22 1.75 -8.11 -7.96
N ALA A 23 1.16 -9.04 -8.72
CA ALA A 23 1.49 -10.46 -8.63
C ALA A 23 2.94 -10.76 -9.07
N GLU A 24 3.42 -10.08 -10.12
CA GLU A 24 4.81 -10.21 -10.58
C GLU A 24 5.82 -9.70 -9.55
N VAL A 25 5.53 -8.60 -8.86
CA VAL A 25 6.36 -8.08 -7.76
C VAL A 25 6.46 -9.13 -6.64
N VAL A 26 5.33 -9.70 -6.24
CA VAL A 26 5.30 -10.76 -5.21
C VAL A 26 6.05 -12.00 -5.67
N ALA A 27 5.84 -12.45 -6.91
CA ALA A 27 6.56 -13.61 -7.47
C ALA A 27 8.07 -13.37 -7.51
N SER A 28 8.50 -12.17 -7.91
CA SER A 28 9.92 -11.79 -7.91
C SER A 28 10.52 -11.82 -6.51
N TYR A 29 9.80 -11.30 -5.51
CA TYR A 29 10.22 -11.36 -4.13
C TYR A 29 10.39 -12.81 -3.64
N LEU A 30 9.42 -13.69 -3.91
CA LEU A 30 9.45 -15.09 -3.52
C LEU A 30 10.59 -15.88 -4.20
N ASN A 31 10.88 -15.58 -5.47
CA ASN A 31 12.01 -16.16 -6.18
C ASN A 31 13.36 -15.81 -5.55
N LEU A 32 13.51 -14.56 -5.09
CA LEU A 32 14.71 -14.10 -4.39
C LEU A 32 14.77 -14.61 -2.94
N ASN A 33 13.62 -14.91 -2.35
CA ASN A 33 13.47 -15.32 -0.95
C ASN A 33 12.65 -16.61 -0.83
N PRO A 34 13.19 -17.78 -1.25
CA PRO A 34 12.42 -19.04 -1.31
C PRO A 34 11.99 -19.58 0.07
N ARG A 35 12.51 -19.02 1.16
CA ARG A 35 12.10 -19.33 2.53
C ARG A 35 11.07 -18.34 3.09
N SER A 36 10.59 -17.40 2.28
CA SER A 36 9.62 -16.40 2.67
C SER A 36 8.35 -17.04 3.24
N ARG A 37 7.82 -16.42 4.27
CA ARG A 37 6.53 -16.75 4.88
C ARG A 37 5.47 -15.69 4.60
N LEU A 38 5.62 -14.95 3.52
CA LEU A 38 4.76 -13.84 3.11
C LEU A 38 3.27 -14.18 3.19
N PHE A 39 2.87 -15.37 2.77
CA PHE A 39 1.48 -15.82 2.81
C PHE A 39 1.07 -16.55 4.11
N ALA A 40 1.96 -16.68 5.09
CA ALA A 40 1.63 -17.33 6.36
C ALA A 40 0.79 -16.44 7.29
N GLY A 41 0.78 -15.13 7.05
CA GLY A 41 0.03 -14.14 7.83
C GLY A 41 -0.77 -13.18 6.95
N LYS A 42 -0.96 -11.96 7.43
CA LYS A 42 -1.73 -10.92 6.77
C LYS A 42 -0.85 -9.91 6.06
N SER A 43 -1.32 -9.44 4.91
CA SER A 43 -0.78 -8.26 4.23
C SER A 43 -1.42 -7.00 4.78
N PHE A 44 -0.65 -6.06 5.28
CA PHE A 44 -1.18 -4.75 5.65
C PHE A 44 -1.03 -3.79 4.47
N ILE A 45 -2.15 -3.51 3.80
CA ILE A 45 -2.18 -2.65 2.62
C ILE A 45 -2.77 -1.30 3.00
N LEU A 46 -1.97 -0.25 2.89
CA LEU A 46 -2.38 1.14 3.12
C LEU A 46 -2.67 1.81 1.79
N GLY A 47 -3.90 2.27 1.63
CA GLY A 47 -4.35 2.99 0.43
C GLY A 47 -5.00 4.33 0.74
N GLY A 48 -5.24 5.09 -0.30
CA GLY A 48 -5.97 6.35 -0.27
C GLY A 48 -7.48 6.18 -0.10
N SER A 49 -8.24 7.17 -0.54
CA SER A 49 -9.70 7.21 -0.35
C SER A 49 -10.44 7.71 -1.60
N PHE A 50 -11.77 7.66 -1.54
CA PHE A 50 -12.68 8.26 -2.53
C PHE A 50 -13.20 9.64 -2.08
N ALA A 51 -12.41 10.40 -1.35
CA ALA A 51 -12.82 11.68 -0.75
C ALA A 51 -12.98 12.84 -1.76
N ASN A 52 -12.70 12.60 -3.03
CA ASN A 52 -12.70 13.66 -4.03
C ASN A 52 -14.14 13.95 -4.50
N GLU A 53 -14.69 15.06 -4.08
CA GLU A 53 -15.89 15.62 -4.68
C GLU A 53 -15.52 16.25 -6.02
N VAL A 54 -16.03 15.70 -7.10
CA VAL A 54 -15.93 16.28 -8.44
C VAL A 54 -17.32 16.63 -8.90
N ALA A 55 -17.53 17.91 -9.21
CA ALA A 55 -18.81 18.37 -9.74
C ALA A 55 -19.08 17.74 -11.11
N ASP A 56 -20.36 17.56 -11.41
CA ASP A 56 -20.86 17.11 -12.73
C ASP A 56 -20.45 15.72 -13.19
N LEU A 57 -20.18 14.79 -12.25
CA LEU A 57 -19.97 13.39 -12.61
C LEU A 57 -21.28 12.67 -12.91
N PRO A 58 -21.29 11.76 -13.91
CA PRO A 58 -22.43 10.90 -14.14
C PRO A 58 -22.76 10.05 -12.89
N ALA A 59 -24.04 9.73 -12.74
CA ALA A 59 -24.48 8.90 -11.62
C ALA A 59 -23.72 7.56 -11.60
N GLY A 60 -23.20 7.19 -10.42
CA GLY A 60 -22.44 5.96 -10.22
C GLY A 60 -20.93 6.04 -10.50
N VAL A 61 -20.44 7.17 -11.06
CA VAL A 61 -18.99 7.37 -11.21
C VAL A 61 -18.39 7.80 -9.88
N ARG A 62 -17.30 7.15 -9.49
CA ARG A 62 -16.55 7.46 -8.27
C ARG A 62 -15.14 7.90 -8.63
N VAL A 63 -14.67 8.93 -7.98
CA VAL A 63 -13.31 9.47 -8.17
C VAL A 63 -12.52 9.30 -6.88
N GLY A 64 -11.30 8.83 -7.00
CA GLY A 64 -10.42 8.61 -5.86
C GLY A 64 -9.02 8.20 -6.28
N ASP A 65 -8.18 8.02 -5.28
CA ASP A 65 -6.82 7.53 -5.51
C ASP A 65 -6.81 6.17 -6.20
N LEU A 66 -5.78 5.89 -7.00
CA LEU A 66 -5.64 4.57 -7.64
C LEU A 66 -5.67 3.44 -6.61
N SER A 67 -4.97 3.61 -5.48
CA SER A 67 -4.95 2.62 -4.40
C SER A 67 -6.33 2.37 -3.79
N ALA A 68 -7.20 3.39 -3.73
CA ALA A 68 -8.58 3.20 -3.29
C ALA A 68 -9.38 2.37 -4.31
N ASN A 69 -9.20 2.63 -5.61
CA ASN A 69 -9.82 1.82 -6.66
C ASN A 69 -9.35 0.36 -6.62
N LEU A 70 -8.04 0.13 -6.42
CA LEU A 70 -7.48 -1.22 -6.28
C LEU A 70 -8.08 -1.95 -5.07
N ILE A 71 -8.15 -1.31 -3.91
CA ILE A 71 -8.73 -1.91 -2.69
C ILE A 71 -10.22 -2.17 -2.86
N ASP A 72 -10.94 -1.27 -3.52
CA ASP A 72 -12.39 -1.40 -3.72
C ASP A 72 -12.75 -2.57 -4.64
N ASN A 73 -11.94 -2.83 -5.66
CA ASN A 73 -12.17 -3.87 -6.66
C ASN A 73 -11.37 -5.15 -6.41
N ILE A 74 -10.69 -5.27 -5.28
CA ILE A 74 -9.88 -6.45 -4.98
C ILE A 74 -10.75 -7.71 -4.87
N ASN A 75 -10.22 -8.84 -5.36
CA ASN A 75 -10.90 -10.13 -5.25
C ASN A 75 -11.26 -10.44 -3.77
N PRO A 76 -12.50 -10.85 -3.47
CA PRO A 76 -12.93 -11.16 -2.10
C PRO A 76 -12.02 -12.18 -1.38
N ALA A 77 -11.49 -13.18 -2.09
CA ALA A 77 -10.57 -14.17 -1.50
C ALA A 77 -9.25 -13.52 -1.07
N VAL A 78 -8.70 -12.61 -1.87
CA VAL A 78 -7.50 -11.84 -1.51
C VAL A 78 -7.79 -10.88 -0.36
N ASN A 79 -9.00 -10.32 -0.33
CA ASN A 79 -9.42 -9.42 0.74
C ASN A 79 -9.44 -10.11 2.13
N LEU A 80 -9.58 -11.44 2.18
CA LEU A 80 -9.48 -12.21 3.43
C LEU A 80 -8.04 -12.29 3.96
N LEU A 81 -7.05 -12.14 3.10
CA LEU A 81 -5.63 -12.23 3.46
C LEU A 81 -5.02 -10.88 3.87
N ARG A 82 -5.75 -9.79 3.76
CA ARG A 82 -5.25 -8.45 4.07
C ARG A 82 -5.93 -7.81 5.28
N ILE A 83 -5.25 -6.81 5.84
CA ILE A 83 -5.77 -5.84 6.78
C ILE A 83 -5.43 -4.42 6.28
N PRO A 84 -6.13 -3.39 6.76
CA PRO A 84 -7.37 -3.44 7.53
C PRO A 84 -8.56 -3.88 6.67
N SER A 85 -9.74 -3.96 7.24
CA SER A 85 -10.98 -4.17 6.47
C SER A 85 -11.14 -3.09 5.39
N LYS A 86 -11.86 -3.38 4.32
CA LYS A 86 -12.14 -2.44 3.23
C LYS A 86 -12.74 -1.12 3.75
N GLN A 87 -13.65 -1.22 4.72
CA GLN A 87 -14.29 -0.06 5.34
C GLN A 87 -13.26 0.88 5.99
N VAL A 88 -12.32 0.36 6.75
CA VAL A 88 -11.26 1.15 7.39
C VAL A 88 -10.25 1.64 6.36
N ALA A 89 -9.86 0.78 5.41
CA ALA A 89 -8.88 1.13 4.37
C ALA A 89 -9.32 2.33 3.51
N LEU A 90 -10.63 2.47 3.25
CA LEU A 90 -11.19 3.50 2.37
C LEU A 90 -11.72 4.72 3.12
N MET A 91 -11.51 4.83 4.43
CA MET A 91 -11.91 6.02 5.19
C MET A 91 -11.20 7.27 4.65
N PRO A 92 -11.94 8.39 4.45
CA PRO A 92 -11.36 9.61 3.91
C PRO A 92 -10.58 10.42 4.96
N ASP A 93 -11.09 10.49 6.19
CA ASP A 93 -10.46 11.27 7.25
C ASP A 93 -9.30 10.51 7.89
N TRP A 94 -8.09 11.08 7.82
CA TRP A 94 -6.88 10.46 8.34
C TRP A 94 -6.86 10.40 9.87
N HIS A 95 -7.42 11.40 10.54
CA HIS A 95 -7.43 11.42 12.02
C HIS A 95 -8.33 10.33 12.59
N GLU A 96 -9.42 10.03 11.92
CA GLU A 96 -10.29 8.90 12.29
C GLU A 96 -9.72 7.55 11.82
N LYS A 97 -9.08 7.53 10.65
CA LYS A 97 -8.53 6.33 10.03
C LYS A 97 -7.34 5.77 10.81
N LEU A 98 -6.38 6.61 11.19
CA LEU A 98 -5.14 6.18 11.82
C LEU A 98 -5.36 5.35 13.10
N PRO A 99 -6.16 5.75 14.09
CA PRO A 99 -6.44 4.93 15.26
C PRO A 99 -7.03 3.57 14.92
N ARG A 100 -7.91 3.51 13.90
CA ARG A 100 -8.53 2.26 13.46
C ARG A 100 -7.55 1.33 12.73
N LEU A 101 -6.61 1.90 11.97
CA LEU A 101 -5.50 1.15 11.36
C LEU A 101 -4.65 0.49 12.44
N VAL A 102 -4.28 1.26 13.46
CA VAL A 102 -3.49 0.77 14.58
C VAL A 102 -4.22 -0.36 15.31
N GLU A 103 -5.45 -0.14 15.74
CA GLU A 103 -6.23 -1.17 16.47
C GLU A 103 -6.46 -2.44 15.64
N ALA A 104 -6.74 -2.31 14.34
CA ALA A 104 -6.97 -3.46 13.45
C ALA A 104 -5.72 -4.33 13.28
N SER A 105 -4.54 -3.79 13.51
CA SER A 105 -3.27 -4.46 13.26
C SER A 105 -2.57 -5.02 14.51
N LEU A 106 -2.92 -4.54 15.70
CA LEU A 106 -2.26 -4.95 16.96
C LEU A 106 -2.28 -6.46 17.21
N ARG A 107 -3.36 -7.14 16.80
CA ARG A 107 -3.54 -8.59 17.02
C ARG A 107 -3.34 -9.42 15.76
N ALA A 108 -2.97 -8.78 14.66
CA ALA A 108 -2.78 -9.46 13.40
C ALA A 108 -1.35 -9.98 13.26
N ASP A 109 -1.20 -11.19 12.74
CA ASP A 109 0.11 -11.70 12.31
C ASP A 109 0.44 -11.06 10.94
N VAL A 110 1.09 -9.90 10.98
CA VAL A 110 1.46 -9.16 9.77
C VAL A 110 2.80 -9.67 9.26
N THR A 111 2.82 -10.17 8.02
CA THR A 111 4.02 -10.69 7.35
C THR A 111 4.59 -9.72 6.33
N ASN A 112 3.75 -8.87 5.77
CA ASN A 112 4.18 -7.87 4.79
C ASN A 112 3.32 -6.61 4.86
N ILE A 113 3.92 -5.51 4.44
CA ILE A 113 3.26 -4.21 4.38
C ILE A 113 3.43 -3.61 2.99
N SER A 114 2.42 -2.84 2.54
CA SER A 114 2.43 -2.19 1.23
C SER A 114 1.83 -0.79 1.31
N GLY A 115 2.55 0.21 0.79
CA GLY A 115 2.08 1.59 0.76
C GLY A 115 3.16 2.63 0.61
N VAL A 116 2.79 3.89 0.84
CA VAL A 116 3.70 5.04 0.77
C VAL A 116 4.52 5.15 2.05
N PRO A 117 5.85 5.31 1.98
CA PRO A 117 6.73 5.32 3.16
C PRO A 117 6.35 6.33 4.24
N SER A 118 6.02 7.56 3.88
CA SER A 118 5.68 8.60 4.86
C SER A 118 4.44 8.24 5.71
N TRP A 119 3.39 7.75 5.06
CA TRP A 119 2.15 7.36 5.71
C TRP A 119 2.32 6.10 6.55
N PHE A 120 3.04 5.11 6.00
CA PHE A 120 3.27 3.85 6.72
C PHE A 120 4.14 4.05 7.97
N LEU A 121 5.12 4.94 7.93
CA LEU A 121 5.94 5.27 9.11
C LEU A 121 5.09 5.78 10.28
N THR A 122 4.09 6.61 9.99
CA THR A 122 3.15 7.11 11.01
C THR A 122 2.31 5.97 11.61
N VAL A 123 1.85 5.05 10.77
CA VAL A 123 1.11 3.86 11.25
C VAL A 123 2.00 2.98 12.13
N LEU A 124 3.23 2.66 11.68
CA LEU A 124 4.16 1.82 12.44
C LEU A 124 4.49 2.41 13.82
N ARG A 125 4.75 3.72 13.87
CA ARG A 125 4.97 4.41 15.15
C ARG A 125 3.75 4.34 16.06
N GLY A 126 2.56 4.54 15.52
CA GLY A 126 1.32 4.41 16.28
C GLY A 126 1.10 3.00 16.83
N VAL A 127 1.45 1.96 16.06
CA VAL A 127 1.38 0.56 16.50
C VAL A 127 2.38 0.27 17.63
N ILE A 128 3.63 0.71 17.47
CA ILE A 128 4.70 0.55 18.46
C ILE A 128 4.30 1.25 19.78
N GLU A 129 3.89 2.51 19.70
CA GLU A 129 3.45 3.30 20.85
C GLU A 129 2.26 2.63 21.57
N ARG A 130 1.24 2.24 20.80
CA ARG A 130 0.03 1.63 21.36
C ARG A 130 0.27 0.27 21.99
N ALA A 131 1.24 -0.49 21.48
CA ALA A 131 1.67 -1.76 22.04
C ALA A 131 2.64 -1.63 23.22
N GLY A 132 3.22 -0.45 23.46
CA GLY A 132 4.30 -0.25 24.42
C GLY A 132 5.58 -0.99 24.03
N ALA A 133 5.81 -1.18 22.74
CA ALA A 133 6.94 -1.92 22.18
C ALA A 133 8.12 -1.00 21.84
N SER A 134 9.29 -1.56 21.57
CA SER A 134 10.47 -0.80 21.14
C SER A 134 10.61 -0.78 19.61
N THR A 135 10.26 -1.88 18.97
CA THR A 135 10.31 -2.04 17.50
C THR A 135 9.02 -2.61 16.98
N ILE A 136 8.81 -2.53 15.67
CA ILE A 136 7.63 -3.14 15.05
C ILE A 136 7.70 -4.67 15.10
N HIS A 137 8.89 -5.26 15.13
CA HIS A 137 9.07 -6.71 15.22
C HIS A 137 8.72 -7.29 16.60
N ASP A 138 8.62 -6.44 17.63
CA ASP A 138 8.07 -6.85 18.93
C ASP A 138 6.55 -7.07 18.85
N VAL A 139 5.88 -6.40 17.90
CA VAL A 139 4.43 -6.49 17.68
C VAL A 139 4.12 -7.49 16.55
N TRP A 140 4.86 -7.40 15.43
CA TRP A 140 4.70 -8.26 14.26
C TRP A 140 5.96 -9.09 14.02
N PRO A 141 6.16 -10.17 14.77
CA PRO A 141 7.39 -10.95 14.74
C PRO A 141 7.66 -11.63 13.40
N ASN A 142 6.67 -11.76 12.55
CA ASN A 142 6.78 -12.38 11.23
C ASN A 142 6.83 -11.36 10.07
N LEU A 143 6.90 -10.05 10.35
CA LEU A 143 7.04 -9.03 9.32
C LEU A 143 8.40 -9.19 8.61
N GLU A 144 8.38 -9.35 7.29
CA GLU A 144 9.59 -9.61 6.51
C GLU A 144 9.82 -8.65 5.35
N VAL A 145 8.79 -7.98 4.82
CA VAL A 145 8.96 -7.12 3.64
C VAL A 145 8.02 -5.92 3.63
N PHE A 146 8.56 -4.79 3.16
CA PHE A 146 7.82 -3.60 2.78
C PHE A 146 7.89 -3.36 1.28
N PHE A 147 6.75 -3.55 0.60
CA PHE A 147 6.55 -3.11 -0.77
C PHE A 147 6.17 -1.63 -0.77
N HIS A 148 7.09 -0.76 -1.10
CA HIS A 148 6.88 0.68 -1.00
C HIS A 148 6.97 1.36 -2.37
N GLY A 149 6.35 2.54 -2.49
CA GLY A 149 6.39 3.32 -3.71
C GLY A 149 5.69 4.67 -3.55
N GLY A 150 5.54 5.38 -4.65
CA GLY A 150 4.90 6.69 -4.71
C GLY A 150 5.80 7.86 -4.37
N ILE A 151 6.79 7.68 -3.50
CA ILE A 151 7.82 8.66 -3.15
C ILE A 151 9.16 7.96 -2.92
N SER A 152 10.27 8.70 -3.01
CA SER A 152 11.59 8.16 -2.69
C SER A 152 11.65 7.64 -1.25
N PHE A 153 12.26 6.48 -1.05
CA PHE A 153 12.44 5.88 0.27
C PHE A 153 13.63 6.48 1.05
N ALA A 154 14.65 6.99 0.34
CA ALA A 154 15.88 7.46 0.93
C ALA A 154 15.73 8.40 2.14
N PRO A 155 14.81 9.39 2.16
CA PRO A 155 14.62 10.26 3.34
C PRO A 155 14.06 9.53 4.58
N TYR A 156 13.58 8.32 4.42
CA TYR A 156 12.91 7.54 5.48
C TYR A 156 13.75 6.37 5.98
N GLU A 157 14.81 5.96 5.26
CA GLU A 157 15.64 4.79 5.56
C GLU A 157 16.08 4.73 7.03
N SER A 158 16.67 5.81 7.55
CA SER A 158 17.15 5.86 8.93
C SER A 158 16.02 5.71 9.96
N GLN A 159 14.85 6.25 9.64
CA GLN A 159 13.69 6.18 10.53
C GLN A 159 13.07 4.77 10.55
N TYR A 160 13.06 4.08 9.40
CA TYR A 160 12.65 2.68 9.33
C TYR A 160 13.67 1.77 10.02
N ALA A 161 14.98 1.98 9.78
CA ALA A 161 16.04 1.21 10.43
C ALA A 161 15.98 1.30 11.97
N ALA A 162 15.53 2.45 12.51
CA ALA A 162 15.39 2.63 13.94
C ALA A 162 14.24 1.84 14.59
N ILE A 163 13.24 1.42 13.80
CA ILE A 163 12.03 0.74 14.30
C ILE A 163 11.84 -0.67 13.73
N THR A 164 12.75 -1.14 12.91
CA THR A 164 12.74 -2.49 12.32
C THR A 164 14.04 -3.22 12.64
N ASP A 165 14.02 -4.55 12.52
CA ASP A 165 15.23 -5.36 12.55
C ASP A 165 15.79 -5.47 11.13
N PRO A 166 16.98 -4.90 10.83
CA PRO A 166 17.55 -4.92 9.50
C PRO A 166 17.95 -6.31 8.99
N ALA A 167 18.11 -7.29 9.90
CA ALA A 167 18.39 -8.68 9.51
C ALA A 167 17.14 -9.41 9.01
N ARG A 168 15.97 -8.88 9.27
CA ARG A 168 14.66 -9.51 8.99
C ARG A 168 13.85 -8.75 7.97
N MET A 169 14.07 -7.44 7.84
CA MET A 169 13.24 -6.57 7.03
C MET A 169 13.83 -6.33 5.65
N HIS A 170 13.08 -6.67 4.62
CA HIS A 170 13.39 -6.35 3.23
C HIS A 170 12.59 -5.13 2.78
N TYR A 171 13.20 -4.29 1.98
CA TYR A 171 12.56 -3.12 1.36
C TYR A 171 12.57 -3.29 -0.14
N LEU A 172 11.39 -3.28 -0.76
CA LEU A 172 11.23 -3.46 -2.20
C LEU A 172 10.51 -2.26 -2.78
N GLU A 173 11.24 -1.48 -3.57
CA GLU A 173 10.64 -0.33 -4.25
C GLU A 173 9.79 -0.79 -5.42
N THR A 174 8.57 -0.27 -5.50
CA THR A 174 7.63 -0.54 -6.58
C THR A 174 7.25 0.77 -7.25
N TYR A 175 7.14 0.75 -8.55
CA TYR A 175 6.68 1.88 -9.33
C TYR A 175 5.30 1.59 -9.92
N ASN A 176 4.34 2.44 -9.62
CA ASN A 176 2.99 2.35 -10.16
C ASN A 176 2.48 3.76 -10.49
N ALA A 177 2.18 4.01 -11.75
CA ALA A 177 1.72 5.31 -12.22
C ALA A 177 0.61 5.19 -13.26
N CYS A 178 -0.55 5.77 -12.97
CA CYS A 178 -1.66 5.85 -13.92
C CYS A 178 -1.32 6.59 -15.21
N LEU A 179 -0.35 7.50 -15.16
CA LEU A 179 0.02 8.38 -16.26
C LEU A 179 1.30 7.93 -16.99
N LEU A 180 1.79 6.73 -16.73
CA LEU A 180 3.03 6.24 -17.34
C LEU A 180 2.98 6.27 -18.87
N TYR A 181 1.83 5.93 -19.45
CA TYR A 181 1.63 5.90 -20.89
C TYR A 181 1.16 7.23 -21.48
N THR A 182 0.86 8.24 -20.66
CA THR A 182 0.43 9.57 -21.10
C THR A 182 1.57 10.60 -21.11
N SER A 183 2.74 10.23 -20.60
CA SER A 183 3.95 11.03 -20.70
C SER A 183 4.62 10.75 -22.04
N PRO A 184 4.98 11.77 -22.83
CA PRO A 184 5.71 11.55 -24.07
C PRO A 184 7.04 10.85 -23.76
N SER A 185 7.28 9.73 -24.42
CA SER A 185 8.55 9.05 -24.31
C SER A 185 9.64 9.85 -25.03
N PRO A 186 10.92 9.73 -24.65
CA PRO A 186 12.00 10.35 -25.42
C PRO A 186 12.05 9.95 -26.90
N ARG A 187 11.32 8.90 -27.31
CA ARG A 187 11.16 8.46 -28.70
C ARG A 187 10.06 9.19 -29.43
N ASP A 188 9.12 9.83 -28.73
CA ASP A 188 7.97 10.55 -29.31
C ASP A 188 8.30 12.02 -29.64
N THR A 189 9.51 12.46 -29.33
CA THR A 189 10.01 13.83 -29.57
C THR A 189 10.88 13.97 -30.83
N ARG A 190 10.74 13.06 -31.82
CA ARG A 190 11.40 13.18 -33.13
C ARG A 190 10.45 13.55 -34.22
#